data_d228757d1daca4091e71c0982fff74f0
#
_entry.id   d228757d1daca4091e71c0982fff74f0
#
_cell.length_a   1.000
_cell.length_b   1.000
_cell.length_c   1.000
_cell.angle_alpha   90.00
_cell.angle_beta   90.00
_cell.angle_gamma   90.00
#
_symmetry.space_group_name_H-M   'P 1'
#
loop_
_entity.id
_entity.type
_entity.pdbx_description
1 polymer ?
#
loop_
_entity_poly.entity_id
_entity_poly.type
_entity_poly.pdbx_seq_one_letter_code
_entity_poly.pdbx_strand_id
1 'polypeptide(L)'
;MKKFFYLFVVLALIICCKNTNEKSFEVQNPNSLQPKDASKKYPEMQFDTMQWNFGSIREGATVSHDFHFKNVGNGVLVIQDVHPSCGCTSPSWPKEPIAPGETAVITVKFNSTGKTGKQGKTVTIISNPCTIKNSDKISNETNLGIHAEVH
;
A
#
# COMPACT_ATOMS: atom_id res chain seq x y z
N MET A 1 -50.83 49.87 -20.41
CA MET A 1 -50.61 48.41 -20.50
C MET A 1 -49.27 48.02 -21.08
N LYS A 2 -48.45 48.94 -21.63
CA LYS A 2 -47.13 48.62 -22.21
C LYS A 2 -45.96 48.66 -21.22
N LYS A 3 -46.10 49.24 -20.04
CA LYS A 3 -45.02 49.38 -19.05
C LYS A 3 -44.87 48.18 -18.11
N PHE A 4 -45.88 47.31 -17.98
CA PHE A 4 -45.78 46.08 -17.16
C PHE A 4 -45.11 44.92 -17.86
N PHE A 5 -45.07 44.93 -19.20
CA PHE A 5 -44.46 43.88 -19.99
C PHE A 5 -42.93 43.96 -19.97
N TYR A 6 -42.36 45.18 -19.82
CA TYR A 6 -40.90 45.37 -19.75
C TYR A 6 -40.30 44.93 -18.41
N LEU A 7 -41.09 45.01 -17.33
CA LEU A 7 -40.63 44.60 -16.00
C LEU A 7 -40.50 43.07 -15.89
N PHE A 8 -41.37 42.34 -16.60
CA PHE A 8 -41.30 40.87 -16.62
C PHE A 8 -40.19 40.31 -17.48
N VAL A 9 -39.79 40.99 -18.56
CA VAL A 9 -38.69 40.57 -19.43
C VAL A 9 -37.33 40.82 -18.78
N VAL A 10 -37.18 41.85 -17.98
CA VAL A 10 -35.92 42.14 -17.24
C VAL A 10 -35.72 41.20 -16.06
N LEU A 11 -36.80 40.71 -15.44
CA LEU A 11 -36.71 39.76 -14.32
C LEU A 11 -36.38 38.32 -14.79
N ALA A 12 -36.69 37.97 -16.07
CA ALA A 12 -36.41 36.67 -16.62
C ALA A 12 -34.95 36.49 -17.08
N LEU A 13 -34.16 37.57 -17.18
CA LEU A 13 -32.77 37.55 -17.61
C LEU A 13 -31.75 37.38 -16.47
N ILE A 14 -32.20 37.39 -15.21
CA ILE A 14 -31.27 37.29 -14.04
C ILE A 14 -31.17 35.84 -13.51
N ILE A 15 -31.96 34.88 -14.01
CA ILE A 15 -31.99 33.48 -13.50
C ILE A 15 -31.13 32.52 -14.34
N CYS A 16 -30.39 32.99 -15.36
CA CYS A 16 -29.63 32.11 -16.25
C CYS A 16 -28.12 32.24 -16.08
N CYS A 17 -27.61 32.32 -14.84
CA CYS A 17 -26.16 32.16 -14.57
C CYS A 17 -25.90 31.66 -13.16
N LYS A 18 -26.29 30.43 -12.85
CA LYS A 18 -25.71 29.68 -11.74
C LYS A 18 -25.80 28.18 -12.04
N ASN A 19 -24.98 27.72 -12.91
CA ASN A 19 -24.57 26.31 -12.90
C ASN A 19 -23.21 26.17 -13.58
N THR A 20 -22.18 26.77 -13.00
CA THR A 20 -20.81 26.38 -13.23
C THR A 20 -20.49 25.28 -12.23
N ASN A 21 -20.73 24.03 -12.61
CA ASN A 21 -20.00 22.88 -12.07
C ASN A 21 -18.55 23.04 -12.53
N GLU A 22 -17.79 23.85 -11.84
CA GLU A 22 -16.35 23.73 -11.85
C GLU A 22 -16.01 22.39 -11.17
N LYS A 23 -15.89 21.33 -11.96
CA LYS A 23 -15.08 20.19 -11.59
C LYS A 23 -13.63 20.72 -11.49
N SER A 24 -13.26 21.16 -10.29
CA SER A 24 -11.87 21.32 -9.94
C SER A 24 -11.20 19.97 -10.15
N PHE A 25 -10.35 19.91 -11.18
CA PHE A 25 -9.46 18.79 -11.42
C PHE A 25 -8.41 18.85 -10.32
N GLU A 26 -8.73 18.23 -9.19
CA GLU A 26 -7.81 18.07 -8.09
C GLU A 26 -6.76 17.06 -8.55
N VAL A 27 -5.58 17.57 -8.88
CA VAL A 27 -4.40 16.75 -9.12
C VAL A 27 -4.09 16.04 -7.81
N GLN A 28 -4.64 14.86 -7.64
CA GLN A 28 -4.34 14.01 -6.50
C GLN A 28 -2.88 13.61 -6.58
N ASN A 29 -2.07 14.18 -5.71
CA ASN A 29 -0.71 13.75 -5.46
C ASN A 29 -0.75 12.28 -5.03
N PRO A 30 -0.18 11.31 -5.80
CA PRO A 30 -0.28 9.88 -5.50
C PRO A 30 0.38 9.48 -4.17
N ASN A 31 1.01 10.41 -3.47
CA ASN A 31 1.72 10.17 -2.21
C ASN A 31 1.03 10.80 -0.99
N SER A 32 -0.22 11.24 -1.09
CA SER A 32 -0.98 11.72 0.07
C SER A 32 -1.50 10.54 0.88
N LEU A 33 -0.97 10.40 2.09
CA LEU A 33 -1.45 9.48 3.13
C LEU A 33 -2.87 9.90 3.53
N GLN A 34 -3.88 9.31 2.91
CA GLN A 34 -5.28 9.64 3.20
C GLN A 34 -5.78 8.87 4.42
N PRO A 35 -6.59 9.49 5.31
CA PRO A 35 -7.31 8.78 6.37
C PRO A 35 -8.22 7.70 5.78
N LYS A 36 -8.37 6.58 6.50
CA LYS A 36 -9.24 5.46 6.12
C LYS A 36 -10.69 5.97 5.99
N ASP A 37 -11.19 6.04 4.76
CA ASP A 37 -12.60 6.34 4.51
C ASP A 37 -13.41 5.06 4.74
N ALA A 38 -14.28 5.06 5.75
CA ALA A 38 -15.09 3.90 6.13
C ALA A 38 -16.07 3.43 5.03
N SER A 39 -16.36 4.28 4.04
CA SER A 39 -17.21 3.94 2.89
C SER A 39 -16.47 3.18 1.79
N LYS A 40 -15.14 3.25 1.74
CA LYS A 40 -14.31 2.58 0.74
C LYS A 40 -13.85 1.21 1.23
N LYS A 41 -13.80 0.26 0.30
CA LYS A 41 -13.26 -1.07 0.55
C LYS A 41 -11.74 -1.05 0.38
N TYR A 42 -11.02 -1.25 1.47
CA TYR A 42 -9.57 -1.37 1.46
C TYR A 42 -9.14 -2.75 1.93
N PRO A 43 -8.09 -3.33 1.32
CA PRO A 43 -7.40 -4.46 1.90
C PRO A 43 -6.66 -4.03 3.17
N GLU A 44 -6.48 -4.97 4.08
CA GLU A 44 -5.71 -4.80 5.31
C GLU A 44 -4.83 -6.01 5.53
N MET A 45 -3.51 -5.82 5.56
CA MET A 45 -2.57 -6.91 5.80
C MET A 45 -2.34 -7.09 7.30
N GLN A 46 -2.57 -8.30 7.78
CA GLN A 46 -2.18 -8.75 9.11
C GLN A 46 -1.07 -9.76 8.97
N PHE A 47 0.16 -9.41 9.34
CA PHE A 47 1.29 -10.31 9.41
C PHE A 47 1.37 -11.00 10.77
N ASP A 48 1.87 -12.25 10.81
CA ASP A 48 2.25 -12.91 12.05
C ASP A 48 3.48 -12.22 12.66
N THR A 49 4.45 -11.89 11.82
CA THR A 49 5.61 -11.04 12.14
C THR A 49 6.05 -10.24 10.91
N MET A 50 6.58 -9.05 11.13
CA MET A 50 7.17 -8.21 10.08
C MET A 50 8.69 -8.13 10.18
N GLN A 51 9.25 -8.75 11.22
CA GLN A 51 10.69 -8.80 11.46
C GLN A 51 11.10 -10.23 11.77
N TRP A 52 12.21 -10.66 11.17
CA TRP A 52 12.75 -11.98 11.42
C TRP A 52 14.26 -11.94 11.66
N ASN A 53 14.73 -12.69 12.67
CA ASN A 53 16.14 -12.82 12.97
C ASN A 53 16.57 -14.27 12.77
N PHE A 54 17.48 -14.50 11.82
CA PHE A 54 18.05 -15.80 11.55
C PHE A 54 19.08 -16.23 12.62
N GLY A 55 19.44 -15.32 13.55
CA GLY A 55 20.49 -15.58 14.51
C GLY A 55 21.88 -15.59 13.87
N SER A 56 22.76 -16.46 14.39
CA SER A 56 24.11 -16.63 13.91
C SER A 56 24.16 -17.61 12.75
N ILE A 57 24.69 -17.18 11.60
CA ILE A 57 24.82 -17.99 10.36
C ILE A 57 26.26 -17.94 9.84
N ARG A 58 26.66 -18.98 9.13
CA ARG A 58 27.99 -19.00 8.47
C ARG A 58 28.01 -18.14 7.22
N GLU A 59 29.16 -17.53 6.94
CA GLU A 59 29.41 -16.88 5.65
C GLU A 59 29.18 -17.89 4.51
N GLY A 60 28.58 -17.44 3.40
CA GLY A 60 28.21 -18.28 2.26
C GLY A 60 26.91 -19.08 2.43
N ALA A 61 26.30 -19.06 3.62
CA ALA A 61 25.01 -19.73 3.83
C ALA A 61 23.85 -18.99 3.14
N THR A 62 22.88 -19.75 2.66
CA THR A 62 21.58 -19.23 2.22
C THR A 62 20.51 -19.67 3.20
N VAL A 63 19.82 -18.71 3.79
CA VAL A 63 18.71 -18.92 4.73
C VAL A 63 17.43 -18.32 4.16
N SER A 64 16.27 -18.84 4.58
CA SER A 64 14.97 -18.33 4.14
C SER A 64 13.97 -18.28 5.27
N HIS A 65 13.03 -17.31 5.18
CA HIS A 65 11.89 -17.19 6.08
C HIS A 65 10.62 -16.89 5.30
N ASP A 66 9.53 -17.47 5.75
CA ASP A 66 8.19 -17.30 5.21
C ASP A 66 7.40 -16.34 6.09
N PHE A 67 7.18 -15.13 5.57
CA PHE A 67 6.31 -14.14 6.20
C PHE A 67 4.87 -14.45 5.86
N HIS A 68 4.14 -15.04 6.79
CA HIS A 68 2.72 -15.32 6.65
C HIS A 68 1.90 -14.08 6.95
N PHE A 69 0.88 -13.84 6.13
CA PHE A 69 -0.06 -12.76 6.35
C PHE A 69 -1.46 -13.14 5.88
N LYS A 70 -2.46 -12.41 6.39
CA LYS A 70 -3.87 -12.53 6.03
C LYS A 70 -4.40 -11.18 5.57
N ASN A 71 -5.20 -11.16 4.50
CA ASN A 71 -6.00 -10.00 4.16
C ASN A 71 -7.23 -9.95 5.08
N VAL A 72 -7.18 -9.15 6.14
CA VAL A 72 -8.29 -8.98 7.10
C VAL A 72 -9.17 -7.79 6.76
N GLY A 73 -8.88 -7.10 5.67
CA GLY A 73 -9.69 -6.01 5.14
C GLY A 73 -10.94 -6.47 4.39
N ASN A 74 -11.66 -5.52 3.83
CA ASN A 74 -12.87 -5.77 3.03
C ASN A 74 -12.65 -5.52 1.52
N GLY A 75 -11.43 -5.19 1.11
CA GLY A 75 -11.00 -5.02 -0.27
C GLY A 75 -10.04 -6.14 -0.71
N VAL A 76 -9.95 -6.36 -2.02
CA VAL A 76 -8.98 -7.29 -2.61
C VAL A 76 -7.58 -6.68 -2.55
N LEU A 77 -6.60 -7.46 -2.08
CA LEU A 77 -5.19 -7.06 -2.04
C LEU A 77 -4.48 -7.56 -3.31
N VAL A 78 -3.74 -6.66 -3.95
CA VAL A 78 -2.90 -6.98 -5.10
C VAL A 78 -1.48 -6.54 -4.80
N ILE A 79 -0.56 -7.48 -4.68
CA ILE A 79 0.88 -7.19 -4.57
C ILE A 79 1.42 -7.00 -5.97
N GLN A 80 1.87 -5.79 -6.27
CA GLN A 80 2.38 -5.40 -7.59
C GLN A 80 3.85 -5.78 -7.74
N ASP A 81 4.63 -5.54 -6.68
CA ASP A 81 6.06 -5.84 -6.67
C ASP A 81 6.60 -6.01 -5.25
N VAL A 82 7.79 -6.60 -5.13
CA VAL A 82 8.52 -6.74 -3.86
C VAL A 82 10.00 -6.50 -4.11
N HIS A 83 10.54 -5.42 -3.54
CA HIS A 83 11.91 -4.97 -3.72
C HIS A 83 12.79 -5.26 -2.50
N PRO A 84 13.88 -6.00 -2.66
CA PRO A 84 14.88 -6.13 -1.60
C PRO A 84 15.81 -4.91 -1.57
N SER A 85 16.32 -4.55 -0.40
CA SER A 85 17.30 -3.47 -0.23
C SER A 85 18.71 -3.79 -0.79
N CYS A 86 18.97 -5.05 -1.16
CA CYS A 86 20.23 -5.48 -1.79
C CYS A 86 20.02 -6.71 -2.68
N GLY A 87 20.93 -6.94 -3.63
CA GLY A 87 20.94 -8.16 -4.46
C GLY A 87 21.26 -9.46 -3.70
N CYS A 88 21.62 -9.37 -2.40
CA CYS A 88 21.84 -10.51 -1.52
C CYS A 88 20.53 -11.09 -0.94
N THR A 89 19.40 -10.49 -1.24
CA THR A 89 18.07 -10.90 -0.77
C THR A 89 17.16 -11.13 -1.98
N SER A 90 16.45 -12.25 -1.99
CA SER A 90 15.56 -12.64 -3.10
C SER A 90 14.19 -12.96 -2.55
N PRO A 91 13.20 -12.06 -2.72
CA PRO A 91 11.83 -12.31 -2.33
C PRO A 91 11.06 -13.12 -3.39
N SER A 92 10.08 -13.90 -2.95
CA SER A 92 9.02 -14.46 -3.80
C SER A 92 7.67 -14.25 -3.12
N TRP A 93 6.64 -13.98 -3.92
CA TRP A 93 5.30 -13.62 -3.44
C TRP A 93 4.21 -14.07 -4.39
N PRO A 94 2.94 -14.21 -3.92
CA PRO A 94 1.81 -14.55 -4.77
C PRO A 94 1.57 -13.45 -5.81
N LYS A 95 1.31 -13.87 -7.06
CA LYS A 95 1.00 -12.96 -8.18
C LYS A 95 -0.50 -12.74 -8.35
N GLU A 96 -1.30 -13.67 -7.79
CA GLU A 96 -2.75 -13.63 -7.85
C GLU A 96 -3.31 -12.63 -6.81
N PRO A 97 -4.45 -11.99 -7.10
CA PRO A 97 -5.16 -11.17 -6.14
C PRO A 97 -5.58 -11.99 -4.90
N ILE A 98 -5.40 -11.41 -3.71
CA ILE A 98 -5.70 -12.02 -2.42
C ILE A 98 -7.03 -11.46 -1.91
N ALA A 99 -8.06 -12.30 -1.88
CA ALA A 99 -9.40 -11.91 -1.46
C ALA A 99 -9.48 -11.61 0.04
N PRO A 100 -10.51 -10.86 0.50
CA PRO A 100 -10.80 -10.71 1.91
C PRO A 100 -10.90 -12.07 2.63
N GLY A 101 -10.17 -12.20 3.73
CA GLY A 101 -10.11 -13.42 4.53
C GLY A 101 -9.07 -14.46 4.09
N GLU A 102 -8.46 -14.31 2.92
CA GLU A 102 -7.40 -15.22 2.45
C GLU A 102 -6.06 -14.97 3.14
N THR A 103 -5.29 -16.06 3.25
CA THR A 103 -3.90 -16.05 3.74
C THR A 103 -2.93 -16.20 2.57
N ALA A 104 -1.75 -15.60 2.71
CA ALA A 104 -0.70 -15.70 1.73
C ALA A 104 0.68 -15.64 2.39
N VAL A 105 1.72 -15.87 1.61
CA VAL A 105 3.10 -15.97 2.10
C VAL A 105 4.03 -15.17 1.20
N ILE A 106 4.94 -14.42 1.82
CA ILE A 106 6.09 -13.83 1.15
C ILE A 106 7.33 -14.53 1.67
N THR A 107 7.99 -15.32 0.82
CA THR A 107 9.24 -15.99 1.17
C THR A 107 10.42 -15.07 0.88
N VAL A 108 11.27 -14.86 1.85
CA VAL A 108 12.49 -14.05 1.72
C VAL A 108 13.72 -14.92 1.92
N LYS A 109 14.57 -15.02 0.88
CA LYS A 109 15.87 -15.73 0.92
C LYS A 109 17.00 -14.72 1.08
N PHE A 110 17.92 -14.99 1.98
CA PHE A 110 19.13 -14.20 2.19
C PHE A 110 20.37 -15.05 1.96
N ASN A 111 21.26 -14.59 1.08
CA ASN A 111 22.55 -15.19 0.80
C ASN A 111 23.65 -14.38 1.50
N SER A 112 24.37 -15.00 2.42
CA SER A 112 25.42 -14.37 3.22
C SER A 112 26.81 -14.36 2.58
N THR A 113 26.96 -14.79 1.31
CA THR A 113 28.23 -14.78 0.60
C THR A 113 28.85 -13.38 0.57
N GLY A 114 30.10 -13.27 1.00
CA GLY A 114 30.82 -11.99 1.11
C GLY A 114 30.29 -11.06 2.20
N LYS A 115 29.53 -11.56 3.19
CA LYS A 115 29.01 -10.78 4.33
C LYS A 115 29.69 -11.23 5.62
N THR A 116 29.87 -10.28 6.54
CA THR A 116 30.39 -10.53 7.89
C THR A 116 29.68 -9.63 8.90
N GLY A 117 29.62 -10.09 10.16
CA GLY A 117 29.02 -9.34 11.28
C GLY A 117 27.49 -9.17 11.14
N LYS A 118 26.97 -8.18 11.84
CA LYS A 118 25.51 -7.93 11.89
C LYS A 118 24.97 -7.43 10.55
N GLN A 119 24.01 -8.14 10.02
CA GLN A 119 23.31 -7.82 8.79
C GLN A 119 21.85 -7.47 9.08
N GLY A 120 21.38 -6.37 8.51
CA GLY A 120 19.95 -5.98 8.48
C GLY A 120 19.58 -5.68 7.04
N LYS A 121 18.50 -6.27 6.55
CA LYS A 121 17.96 -6.04 5.21
C LYS A 121 16.47 -5.75 5.28
N THR A 122 16.02 -4.88 4.41
CA THR A 122 14.60 -4.55 4.26
C THR A 122 14.09 -5.08 2.93
N VAL A 123 12.87 -5.56 2.94
CA VAL A 123 12.11 -5.95 1.75
C VAL A 123 10.85 -5.08 1.71
N THR A 124 10.73 -4.25 0.68
CA THR A 124 9.59 -3.36 0.48
C THR A 124 8.57 -4.02 -0.43
N ILE A 125 7.35 -4.14 0.04
CA ILE A 125 6.18 -4.67 -0.69
C ILE A 125 5.46 -3.47 -1.30
N ILE A 126 5.21 -3.49 -2.60
CA ILE A 126 4.38 -2.52 -3.32
C ILE A 126 3.03 -3.19 -3.64
N SER A 127 1.95 -2.57 -3.20
CA SER A 127 0.59 -3.09 -3.39
C SER A 127 -0.38 -1.98 -3.82
N ASN A 128 -1.62 -2.34 -4.14
CA ASN A 128 -2.69 -1.35 -4.14
C ASN A 128 -2.84 -0.74 -2.74
N PRO A 129 -3.42 0.48 -2.61
CA PRO A 129 -3.55 1.14 -1.32
C PRO A 129 -4.21 0.23 -0.28
N CYS A 130 -3.50 -0.05 0.80
CA CYS A 130 -3.91 -0.94 1.87
C CYS A 130 -3.55 -0.36 3.25
N THR A 131 -4.07 -0.98 4.31
CA THR A 131 -3.64 -0.72 5.68
C THR A 131 -2.89 -1.93 6.24
N ILE A 132 -2.02 -1.69 7.23
CA ILE A 132 -1.50 -2.75 8.10
C ILE A 132 -2.38 -2.81 9.34
N LYS A 133 -2.69 -3.99 9.84
CA LYS A 133 -3.54 -4.14 11.02
C LYS A 133 -3.04 -3.27 12.18
N ASN A 134 -3.98 -2.60 12.84
CA ASN A 134 -3.76 -1.61 13.89
C ASN A 134 -3.08 -0.30 13.41
N SER A 135 -3.15 -0.01 12.11
CA SER A 135 -2.72 1.26 11.54
C SER A 135 -3.89 1.92 10.82
N ASP A 136 -4.17 3.17 11.14
CA ASP A 136 -5.19 3.98 10.45
C ASP A 136 -4.64 4.59 9.14
N LYS A 137 -3.36 4.33 8.85
CA LYS A 137 -2.66 4.89 7.71
C LYS A 137 -2.79 3.99 6.49
N ILE A 138 -3.33 4.54 5.40
CA ILE A 138 -3.36 3.88 4.10
C ILE A 138 -2.02 4.13 3.40
N SER A 139 -1.39 3.07 2.91
CA SER A 139 -0.14 3.12 2.16
C SER A 139 -0.17 2.11 1.02
N ASN A 140 0.60 2.35 -0.01
CA ASN A 140 0.91 1.38 -1.05
C ASN A 140 2.25 0.65 -0.80
N GLU A 141 2.93 0.99 0.30
CA GLU A 141 4.22 0.40 0.67
C GLU A 141 4.18 -0.19 2.08
N THR A 142 4.74 -1.39 2.21
CA THR A 142 4.90 -2.10 3.47
C THR A 142 6.30 -2.72 3.54
N ASN A 143 6.96 -2.60 4.69
CA ASN A 143 8.33 -3.06 4.87
C ASN A 143 8.41 -4.28 5.79
N LEU A 144 9.11 -5.32 5.33
CA LEU A 144 9.54 -6.45 6.14
C LEU A 144 11.03 -6.32 6.43
N GLY A 145 11.48 -6.78 7.58
CA GLY A 145 12.88 -6.77 7.97
C GLY A 145 13.42 -8.16 8.25
N ILE A 146 14.68 -8.42 7.85
CA ILE A 146 15.42 -9.61 8.23
C ILE A 146 16.76 -9.22 8.86
N HIS A 147 17.18 -9.98 9.83
CA HIS A 147 18.43 -9.78 10.57
C HIS A 147 19.22 -11.10 10.63
N ALA A 148 20.53 -11.00 10.63
CA ALA A 148 21.44 -12.13 10.86
C ALA A 148 22.77 -11.64 11.40
N GLU A 149 23.52 -12.50 12.09
CA GLU A 149 24.94 -12.29 12.42
C GLU A 149 25.77 -13.32 11.67
N VAL A 150 26.64 -12.84 10.76
CA VAL A 150 27.42 -13.68 9.86
C VAL A 150 28.85 -13.81 10.38
N HIS A 151 29.34 -15.05 10.51
CA HIS A 151 30.68 -15.40 11.00
C HIS A 151 31.36 -16.45 10.13
#